data_6627a1378e1089fec5651d17344be32e
#
_entry.id   6627a1378e1089fec5651d17344be32e
#
_cell.length_a   1.000
_cell.length_b   1.000
_cell.length_c   1.000
_cell.angle_alpha   90.00
_cell.angle_beta   90.00
_cell.angle_gamma   90.00
#
_symmetry.space_group_name_H-M   'P 1'
#
loop_
_entity.id
_entity.type
_entity.pdbx_description
1 polymer ?
#
loop_
_entity_poly.entity_id
_entity_poly.type
_entity_poly.pdbx_seq_one_letter_code
_entity_poly.pdbx_strand_id
1 'polypeptide(L)'
;SAYKQKPLAVVFPENTQEVSKILAYCNQERIKVVPRGAGTGLSGGALPLMDSILLCLSKFNKIIDIDYKNKCVVVQPGVTNLSITQAVEEKGFYYAPDPSSQIACTIGGNVAENSGGVHSLKYGTTTNNLLGVEVVFMDGTISRLGGKTYDSEGYDLLGLITGSEGLL
;
A
#
# COMPACT_ATOMS: atom_id res chain seq x y z
N SER A 1 -13.34 11.16 6.34
CA SER A 1 -13.91 11.78 5.13
C SER A 1 -15.22 12.49 5.46
N ALA A 2 -15.42 13.67 4.88
CA ALA A 2 -16.69 14.43 5.00
C ALA A 2 -17.86 13.74 4.27
N TYR A 3 -17.55 12.83 3.37
CA TYR A 3 -18.52 12.09 2.57
C TYR A 3 -18.68 10.66 3.08
N LYS A 4 -19.90 10.13 3.00
CA LYS A 4 -20.26 8.76 3.39
C LYS A 4 -20.99 8.11 2.22
N GLN A 5 -20.52 6.93 1.81
CA GLN A 5 -21.14 6.12 0.77
C GLN A 5 -21.07 4.64 1.16
N LYS A 6 -22.11 3.88 0.85
CA LYS A 6 -22.15 2.43 1.08
C LYS A 6 -21.79 1.71 -0.22
N PRO A 7 -20.82 0.78 -0.21
CA PRO A 7 -20.56 -0.09 -1.36
C PRO A 7 -21.60 -1.21 -1.47
N LEU A 8 -21.57 -1.97 -2.56
CA LEU A 8 -22.34 -3.22 -2.71
C LEU A 8 -21.92 -4.25 -1.65
N ALA A 9 -20.61 -4.42 -1.48
CA ALA A 9 -20.04 -5.33 -0.50
C ALA A 9 -18.66 -4.84 -0.03
N VAL A 10 -18.23 -5.35 1.12
CA VAL A 10 -16.87 -5.15 1.65
C VAL A 10 -16.21 -6.52 1.75
N VAL A 11 -15.00 -6.65 1.20
CA VAL A 11 -14.21 -7.88 1.22
C VAL A 11 -12.89 -7.64 1.94
N PHE A 12 -12.43 -8.64 2.70
CA PHE A 12 -11.24 -8.57 3.53
C PHE A 12 -10.29 -9.72 3.19
N PRO A 13 -9.52 -9.64 2.11
CA PRO A 13 -8.53 -10.67 1.79
C PRO A 13 -7.41 -10.70 2.82
N GLU A 14 -6.81 -11.88 2.99
CA GLU A 14 -5.72 -12.12 3.94
C GLU A 14 -4.38 -12.43 3.23
N ASN A 15 -4.40 -12.60 1.91
CA ASN A 15 -3.22 -12.91 1.10
C ASN A 15 -3.38 -12.43 -0.35
N THR A 16 -2.26 -12.41 -1.07
CA THR A 16 -2.19 -11.97 -2.47
C THR A 16 -3.06 -12.78 -3.42
N GLN A 17 -3.17 -14.10 -3.22
CA GLN A 17 -3.98 -14.98 -4.07
C GLN A 17 -5.47 -14.71 -3.95
N GLU A 18 -5.93 -14.35 -2.76
CA GLU A 18 -7.33 -13.93 -2.58
C GLU A 18 -7.61 -12.60 -3.29
N VAL A 19 -6.70 -11.63 -3.18
CA VAL A 19 -6.78 -10.36 -3.93
C VAL A 19 -6.85 -10.63 -5.42
N SER A 20 -5.96 -11.48 -5.95
CA SER A 20 -5.91 -11.86 -7.36
C SER A 20 -7.25 -12.43 -7.84
N LYS A 21 -7.82 -13.40 -7.10
CA LYS A 21 -9.12 -14.01 -7.46
C LYS A 21 -10.26 -13.01 -7.43
N ILE A 22 -10.28 -12.11 -6.42
CA ILE A 22 -11.31 -11.08 -6.29
C ILE A 22 -11.22 -10.10 -7.46
N LEU A 23 -10.02 -9.60 -7.79
CA LEU A 23 -9.84 -8.66 -8.90
C LEU A 23 -10.17 -9.30 -10.24
N ALA A 24 -9.67 -10.52 -10.52
CA ALA A 24 -9.98 -11.24 -11.75
C ALA A 24 -11.49 -11.43 -11.94
N TYR A 25 -12.21 -11.86 -10.89
CA TYR A 25 -13.66 -12.00 -10.92
C TYR A 25 -14.37 -10.66 -11.18
N CYS A 26 -13.97 -9.61 -10.44
CA CYS A 26 -14.55 -8.29 -10.61
C CYS A 26 -14.32 -7.74 -12.03
N ASN A 27 -13.13 -7.97 -12.59
CA ASN A 27 -12.83 -7.59 -13.98
C ASN A 27 -13.71 -8.32 -14.99
N GLN A 28 -13.85 -9.64 -14.86
CA GLN A 28 -14.71 -10.46 -15.71
C GLN A 28 -16.17 -10.00 -15.67
N GLU A 29 -16.69 -9.74 -14.49
CA GLU A 29 -18.08 -9.32 -14.26
C GLU A 29 -18.28 -7.80 -14.39
N ARG A 30 -17.24 -7.04 -14.72
CA ARG A 30 -17.25 -5.58 -14.86
C ARG A 30 -17.72 -4.86 -13.58
N ILE A 31 -17.38 -5.43 -12.43
CA ILE A 31 -17.67 -4.85 -11.10
C ILE A 31 -16.57 -3.87 -10.75
N LYS A 32 -16.93 -2.65 -10.34
CA LYS A 32 -15.98 -1.65 -9.88
C LYS A 32 -15.38 -2.06 -8.54
N VAL A 33 -14.08 -1.85 -8.37
CA VAL A 33 -13.37 -2.13 -7.12
C VAL A 33 -12.74 -0.84 -6.60
N VAL A 34 -12.89 -0.59 -5.31
CA VAL A 34 -12.23 0.51 -4.60
C VAL A 34 -11.30 -0.10 -3.56
N PRO A 35 -9.96 -0.03 -3.73
CA PRO A 35 -9.03 -0.51 -2.73
C PRO A 35 -9.02 0.44 -1.53
N ARG A 36 -8.87 -0.11 -0.31
CA ARG A 36 -8.84 0.67 0.92
C ARG A 36 -7.84 0.12 1.92
N GLY A 37 -6.93 0.99 2.38
CA GLY A 37 -6.16 0.79 3.60
C GLY A 37 -6.96 1.26 4.84
N ALA A 38 -6.45 2.27 5.55
CA ALA A 38 -7.14 2.85 6.70
C ALA A 38 -8.16 3.96 6.32
N GLY A 39 -8.18 4.43 5.08
CA GLY A 39 -9.07 5.50 4.63
C GLY A 39 -8.69 6.89 5.18
N THR A 40 -7.43 7.10 5.51
CA THR A 40 -6.91 8.38 6.05
C THR A 40 -6.61 9.41 4.97
N GLY A 41 -6.56 9.02 3.69
CA GLY A 41 -6.32 9.91 2.56
C GLY A 41 -7.42 10.96 2.42
N LEU A 42 -7.06 12.16 1.97
CA LEU A 42 -7.96 13.31 1.82
C LEU A 42 -8.52 13.45 0.41
N SER A 43 -7.89 12.82 -0.58
CA SER A 43 -8.26 12.91 -2.00
C SER A 43 -9.59 12.21 -2.34
N GLY A 44 -10.10 11.35 -1.45
CA GLY A 44 -11.36 10.63 -1.66
C GLY A 44 -11.22 9.28 -2.36
N GLY A 45 -10.00 8.84 -2.70
CA GLY A 45 -9.75 7.57 -3.40
C GLY A 45 -10.25 6.32 -2.65
N ALA A 46 -10.31 6.38 -1.31
CA ALA A 46 -10.85 5.30 -0.48
C ALA A 46 -12.38 5.36 -0.30
N LEU A 47 -13.08 6.33 -0.92
CA LEU A 47 -14.54 6.44 -0.83
C LEU A 47 -15.18 5.49 -1.84
N PRO A 48 -15.98 4.49 -1.38
CA PRO A 48 -16.61 3.54 -2.30
C PRO A 48 -17.68 4.19 -3.16
N LEU A 49 -17.96 3.60 -4.31
CA LEU A 49 -19.14 3.89 -5.11
C LEU A 49 -20.28 2.94 -4.70
N MET A 50 -21.53 3.33 -4.93
CA MET A 50 -22.70 2.49 -4.60
C MET A 50 -22.72 1.16 -5.37
N ASP A 51 -22.13 1.15 -6.55
CA ASP A 51 -22.02 0.01 -7.45
C ASP A 51 -20.64 -0.66 -7.44
N SER A 52 -19.86 -0.46 -6.35
CA SER A 52 -18.52 -1.00 -6.22
C SER A 52 -18.40 -2.01 -5.07
N ILE A 53 -17.37 -2.85 -5.15
CA ILE A 53 -16.84 -3.62 -4.01
C ILE A 53 -15.74 -2.79 -3.34
N LEU A 54 -15.77 -2.70 -2.01
CA LEU A 54 -14.68 -2.14 -1.21
C LEU A 54 -13.71 -3.26 -0.83
N LEU A 55 -12.51 -3.23 -1.39
CA LEU A 55 -11.43 -4.18 -1.11
C LEU A 55 -10.59 -3.64 0.06
N CYS A 56 -10.86 -4.12 1.27
CA CYS A 56 -10.22 -3.64 2.49
C CYS A 56 -9.03 -4.54 2.87
N LEU A 57 -7.82 -3.99 2.90
CA LEU A 57 -6.58 -4.73 3.15
C LEU A 57 -6.18 -4.77 4.63
N SER A 58 -7.05 -4.40 5.56
CA SER A 58 -6.72 -4.29 6.99
C SER A 58 -6.32 -5.61 7.65
N LYS A 59 -6.76 -6.76 7.13
CA LYS A 59 -6.36 -8.09 7.61
C LYS A 59 -5.00 -8.55 7.06
N PHE A 60 -4.50 -7.89 6.04
CA PHE A 60 -3.24 -8.19 5.38
C PHE A 60 -2.12 -7.34 6.01
N ASN A 61 -1.78 -7.62 7.29
CA ASN A 61 -1.06 -6.71 8.19
C ASN A 61 0.17 -7.32 8.90
N LYS A 62 0.85 -8.28 8.28
CA LYS A 62 2.04 -8.92 8.87
C LYS A 62 3.33 -8.21 8.44
N ILE A 63 4.28 -8.05 9.38
CA ILE A 63 5.69 -7.81 9.08
C ILE A 63 6.29 -9.17 8.76
N ILE A 64 6.78 -9.34 7.53
CA ILE A 64 7.23 -10.65 6.99
C ILE A 64 8.70 -10.87 7.32
N ASP A 65 9.54 -9.85 7.10
CA ASP A 65 10.99 -9.93 7.27
C ASP A 65 11.56 -8.57 7.67
N ILE A 66 12.60 -8.59 8.52
CA ILE A 66 13.37 -7.40 8.88
C ILE A 66 14.85 -7.69 8.60
N ASP A 67 15.37 -7.05 7.56
CA ASP A 67 16.75 -7.21 7.12
C ASP A 67 17.59 -6.01 7.59
N TYR A 68 18.14 -6.11 8.78
CA TYR A 68 18.97 -5.05 9.36
C TYR A 68 20.27 -4.81 8.57
N LYS A 69 20.81 -5.82 7.89
CA LYS A 69 22.04 -5.69 7.08
C LYS A 69 21.81 -4.77 5.89
N ASN A 70 20.70 -4.97 5.19
CA ASN A 70 20.32 -4.17 4.03
C ASN A 70 19.40 -2.98 4.39
N LYS A 71 19.10 -2.79 5.70
CA LYS A 71 18.25 -1.70 6.22
C LYS A 71 16.88 -1.64 5.52
N CYS A 72 16.25 -2.79 5.33
CA CYS A 72 14.94 -2.87 4.73
C CYS A 72 14.01 -3.81 5.50
N VAL A 73 12.72 -3.62 5.33
CA VAL A 73 11.66 -4.43 5.92
C VAL A 73 10.68 -4.86 4.83
N VAL A 74 10.23 -6.10 4.89
CA VAL A 74 9.19 -6.64 4.01
C VAL A 74 7.89 -6.73 4.81
N VAL A 75 6.88 -6.02 4.37
CA VAL A 75 5.61 -5.91 5.07
C VAL A 75 4.42 -6.09 4.13
N GLN A 76 3.32 -6.52 4.68
CA GLN A 76 2.03 -6.55 4.00
C GLN A 76 1.39 -5.15 3.98
N PRO A 77 0.53 -4.84 2.99
CA PRO A 77 0.02 -3.49 2.75
C PRO A 77 -0.82 -2.90 3.89
N GLY A 78 -1.43 -3.73 4.72
CA GLY A 78 -2.24 -3.31 5.87
C GLY A 78 -1.45 -3.00 7.15
N VAL A 79 -0.12 -3.18 7.16
CA VAL A 79 0.72 -2.78 8.30
C VAL A 79 0.66 -1.27 8.45
N THR A 80 0.50 -0.76 9.68
CA THR A 80 0.51 0.69 9.92
C THR A 80 1.91 1.26 9.78
N ASN A 81 2.01 2.49 9.31
CA ASN A 81 3.30 3.18 9.15
C ASN A 81 4.11 3.16 10.45
N LEU A 82 3.52 3.58 11.57
CA LEU A 82 4.21 3.62 12.86
C LEU A 82 4.66 2.25 13.36
N SER A 83 3.91 1.17 13.07
CA SER A 83 4.27 -0.19 13.49
C SER A 83 5.61 -0.64 12.89
N ILE A 84 6.00 -0.13 11.73
CA ILE A 84 7.31 -0.43 11.13
C ILE A 84 8.42 0.15 12.01
N THR A 85 8.31 1.43 12.40
CA THR A 85 9.27 2.06 13.32
C THR A 85 9.34 1.32 14.66
N GLN A 86 8.18 1.01 15.26
CA GLN A 86 8.11 0.28 16.53
C GLN A 86 8.79 -1.10 16.48
N ALA A 87 8.73 -1.77 15.34
CA ALA A 87 9.36 -3.09 15.16
C ALA A 87 10.90 -3.03 15.08
N VAL A 88 11.50 -1.86 14.79
CA VAL A 88 12.94 -1.72 14.56
C VAL A 88 13.63 -0.72 15.48
N GLU A 89 12.90 0.04 16.29
CA GLU A 89 13.43 1.12 17.13
C GLU A 89 14.41 0.64 18.20
N GLU A 90 14.22 -0.55 18.76
CA GLU A 90 15.15 -1.15 19.72
C GLU A 90 16.57 -1.36 19.15
N LYS A 91 16.69 -1.46 17.83
CA LYS A 91 17.96 -1.59 17.11
C LYS A 91 18.48 -0.25 16.58
N GLY A 92 17.84 0.87 16.95
CA GLY A 92 18.25 2.22 16.52
C GLY A 92 17.84 2.59 15.11
N PHE A 93 16.84 1.92 14.53
CA PHE A 93 16.28 2.22 13.22
C PHE A 93 14.89 2.83 13.32
N TYR A 94 14.44 3.47 12.26
CA TYR A 94 13.08 3.97 12.09
C TYR A 94 12.72 4.06 10.61
N TYR A 95 11.42 4.04 10.30
CA TYR A 95 10.92 4.28 8.95
C TYR A 95 10.71 5.78 8.75
N ALA A 96 11.46 6.37 7.83
CA ALA A 96 11.59 7.82 7.72
C ALA A 96 10.33 8.57 7.23
N PRO A 97 9.56 8.09 6.24
CA PRO A 97 8.30 8.76 5.87
C PRO A 97 7.26 8.67 6.99
N ASP A 98 6.95 9.81 7.59
CA ASP A 98 6.14 9.91 8.82
C ASP A 98 4.93 10.86 8.65
N PRO A 99 3.93 10.49 7.83
CA PRO A 99 2.75 11.32 7.68
C PRO A 99 2.05 11.55 9.03
N SER A 100 1.34 12.66 9.19
CA SER A 100 0.63 12.99 10.43
C SER A 100 -0.36 11.90 10.86
N SER A 101 -0.80 11.08 9.93
CA SER A 101 -1.67 9.92 10.15
C SER A 101 -0.92 8.61 10.44
N GLN A 102 0.39 8.62 10.69
CA GLN A 102 1.24 7.41 10.79
C GLN A 102 0.74 6.36 11.81
N ILE A 103 0.02 6.78 12.83
CA ILE A 103 -0.57 5.89 13.83
C ILE A 103 -1.70 5.01 13.23
N ALA A 104 -2.33 5.46 12.17
CA ALA A 104 -3.51 4.82 11.57
C ALA A 104 -3.31 4.44 10.11
N CYS A 105 -2.59 5.24 9.32
CA CYS A 105 -2.40 4.98 7.89
C CYS A 105 -1.60 3.69 7.66
N THR A 106 -1.92 2.99 6.57
CA THR A 106 -1.26 1.74 6.19
C THR A 106 -0.17 1.97 5.17
N ILE A 107 0.83 1.08 5.14
CA ILE A 107 1.97 1.20 4.21
C ILE A 107 1.54 1.10 2.75
N GLY A 108 0.55 0.25 2.44
CA GLY A 108 -0.02 0.19 1.09
C GLY A 108 -0.69 1.51 0.67
N GLY A 109 -1.38 2.18 1.61
CA GLY A 109 -1.92 3.52 1.39
C GLY A 109 -0.82 4.57 1.23
N ASN A 110 0.29 4.46 1.99
CA ASN A 110 1.44 5.37 1.82
C ASN A 110 2.08 5.22 0.43
N VAL A 111 2.18 4.00 -0.09
CA VAL A 111 2.66 3.76 -1.47
C VAL A 111 1.68 4.35 -2.49
N ALA A 112 0.38 4.08 -2.34
CA ALA A 112 -0.65 4.57 -3.27
C ALA A 112 -0.70 6.11 -3.35
N GLU A 113 -0.50 6.81 -2.22
CA GLU A 113 -0.56 8.27 -2.14
C GLU A 113 0.82 8.96 -2.22
N ASN A 114 1.91 8.20 -2.28
CA ASN A 114 3.29 8.69 -2.13
C ASN A 114 3.45 9.59 -0.89
N SER A 115 3.01 9.08 0.25
CA SER A 115 2.94 9.85 1.50
C SER A 115 4.30 10.31 2.00
N GLY A 116 4.33 11.45 2.65
CA GLY A 116 5.48 12.01 3.35
C GLY A 116 5.07 12.67 4.66
N GLY A 117 6.04 13.22 5.38
CA GLY A 117 5.84 13.89 6.66
C GLY A 117 6.94 14.93 6.94
N VAL A 118 7.15 15.22 8.22
CA VAL A 118 8.11 16.28 8.63
C VAL A 118 9.56 15.96 8.24
N HIS A 119 9.91 14.68 8.12
CA HIS A 119 11.25 14.25 7.74
C HIS A 119 11.48 14.21 6.21
N SER A 120 10.48 14.53 5.40
CA SER A 120 10.57 14.45 3.93
C SER A 120 11.63 15.37 3.32
N LEU A 121 11.91 16.50 3.94
CA LEU A 121 12.97 17.41 3.45
C LEU A 121 14.32 16.70 3.39
N LYS A 122 14.63 15.83 4.35
CA LYS A 122 15.92 15.12 4.44
C LYS A 122 15.87 13.74 3.77
N TYR A 123 14.80 12.99 3.97
CA TYR A 123 14.73 11.57 3.59
C TYR A 123 13.80 11.28 2.41
N GLY A 124 13.13 12.30 1.89
CA GLY A 124 12.15 12.15 0.82
C GLY A 124 10.80 11.61 1.31
N THR A 125 9.96 11.28 0.34
CA THR A 125 8.65 10.69 0.55
C THR A 125 8.72 9.16 0.45
N THR A 126 7.58 8.48 0.37
CA THR A 126 7.51 7.02 0.24
C THR A 126 8.30 6.50 -0.96
N THR A 127 8.25 7.18 -2.12
CA THR A 127 8.98 6.79 -3.33
C THR A 127 10.49 6.67 -3.12
N ASN A 128 11.07 7.52 -2.27
CA ASN A 128 12.50 7.51 -1.96
C ASN A 128 12.91 6.41 -0.97
N ASN A 129 11.94 5.79 -0.32
CA ASN A 129 12.13 4.79 0.73
C ASN A 129 11.51 3.43 0.37
N LEU A 130 11.07 3.26 -0.89
CA LEU A 130 10.47 2.04 -1.40
C LEU A 130 11.45 1.34 -2.34
N LEU A 131 11.79 0.09 -2.04
CA LEU A 131 12.71 -0.72 -2.84
C LEU A 131 11.98 -1.66 -3.80
N GLY A 132 10.78 -2.07 -3.46
CA GLY A 132 9.98 -2.96 -4.30
C GLY A 132 8.59 -3.17 -3.76
N VAL A 133 7.71 -3.65 -4.64
CA VAL A 133 6.33 -3.99 -4.33
C VAL A 133 5.91 -5.28 -5.03
N GLU A 134 5.00 -6.01 -4.40
CA GLU A 134 4.18 -7.01 -5.07
C GLU A 134 2.82 -6.37 -5.32
N VAL A 135 2.38 -6.36 -6.58
CA VAL A 135 1.13 -5.75 -7.02
C VAL A 135 0.22 -6.78 -7.65
N VAL A 136 -1.08 -6.55 -7.55
CA VAL A 136 -2.09 -7.33 -8.25
C VAL A 136 -2.84 -6.39 -9.18
N PHE A 137 -2.76 -6.65 -10.48
CA PHE A 137 -3.50 -5.90 -11.50
C PHE A 137 -4.96 -6.30 -11.56
N MET A 138 -5.78 -5.49 -12.23
CA MET A 138 -7.22 -5.70 -12.30
C MET A 138 -7.62 -7.03 -12.96
N ASP A 139 -6.78 -7.58 -13.85
CA ASP A 139 -6.97 -8.91 -14.46
C ASP A 139 -6.63 -10.08 -13.53
N GLY A 140 -6.15 -9.79 -12.31
CA GLY A 140 -5.69 -10.76 -11.33
C GLY A 140 -4.21 -11.14 -11.47
N THR A 141 -3.49 -10.61 -12.45
CA THR A 141 -2.05 -10.88 -12.60
C THR A 141 -1.28 -10.34 -11.40
N ILE A 142 -0.41 -11.19 -10.83
CA ILE A 142 0.50 -10.83 -9.74
C ILE A 142 1.87 -10.51 -10.34
N SER A 143 2.42 -9.37 -10.02
CA SER A 143 3.75 -8.95 -10.48
C SER A 143 4.60 -8.39 -9.34
N ARG A 144 5.92 -8.53 -9.46
CA ARG A 144 6.87 -7.91 -8.53
C ARG A 144 7.67 -6.87 -9.28
N LEU A 145 7.73 -5.67 -8.71
CA LEU A 145 8.46 -4.53 -9.24
C LEU A 145 9.51 -4.11 -8.23
N GLY A 146 10.76 -3.92 -8.69
CA GLY A 146 11.88 -3.61 -7.81
C GLY A 146 12.35 -4.81 -6.98
N GLY A 147 13.13 -4.53 -5.93
CA GLY A 147 13.74 -5.55 -5.06
C GLY A 147 14.68 -4.92 -4.04
N LYS A 148 15.54 -5.72 -3.39
CA LYS A 148 16.52 -5.22 -2.39
C LYS A 148 17.74 -4.51 -3.03
N THR A 149 17.69 -4.18 -4.31
CA THR A 149 18.73 -3.45 -5.05
C THR A 149 18.21 -2.07 -5.45
N TYR A 150 19.11 -1.09 -5.54
CA TYR A 150 18.74 0.28 -5.96
C TYR A 150 18.57 0.41 -7.49
N ASP A 151 19.18 -0.49 -8.25
CA ASP A 151 19.13 -0.46 -9.70
C ASP A 151 17.95 -1.31 -10.20
N SER A 152 17.08 -0.71 -10.99
CA SER A 152 16.02 -1.40 -11.73
C SER A 152 16.48 -1.67 -13.15
N GLU A 153 16.20 -2.87 -13.66
CA GLU A 153 16.38 -3.17 -15.07
C GLU A 153 15.23 -2.55 -15.87
N GLY A 154 15.53 -1.62 -16.78
CA GLY A 154 14.56 -0.99 -17.67
C GLY A 154 13.89 0.25 -17.09
N TYR A 155 12.59 0.44 -17.36
CA TYR A 155 11.83 1.60 -16.90
C TYR A 155 11.57 1.54 -15.39
N ASP A 156 11.50 2.70 -14.75
CA ASP A 156 11.13 2.84 -13.34
C ASP A 156 9.61 2.62 -13.13
N LEU A 157 9.20 1.35 -13.21
CA LEU A 157 7.81 0.96 -12.95
C LEU A 157 7.41 1.11 -11.48
N LEU A 158 8.40 1.05 -10.56
CA LEU A 158 8.15 1.26 -9.13
C LEU A 158 7.75 2.71 -8.87
N GLY A 159 8.45 3.67 -9.48
CA GLY A 159 8.10 5.07 -9.43
C GLY A 159 6.76 5.38 -10.10
N LEU A 160 6.41 4.69 -11.19
CA LEU A 160 5.12 4.83 -11.87
C LEU A 160 3.95 4.42 -10.96
N ILE A 161 4.08 3.29 -10.24
CA ILE A 161 3.02 2.78 -9.36
C ILE A 161 2.90 3.60 -8.07
N THR A 162 4.02 4.12 -7.56
CA THR A 162 4.02 4.93 -6.34
C THR A 162 3.30 6.26 -6.57
N GLY A 163 2.25 6.51 -5.79
CA GLY A 163 1.40 7.69 -5.97
C GLY A 163 0.29 7.52 -7.01
N SER A 164 0.05 6.28 -7.49
CA SER A 164 -0.99 5.99 -8.49
C SER A 164 -2.41 5.91 -7.91
N GLU A 165 -2.56 6.04 -6.59
CA GLU A 165 -3.85 5.93 -5.87
C GLU A 165 -4.61 4.60 -6.09
N GLY A 166 -3.90 3.57 -6.56
CA GLY A 166 -4.48 2.27 -6.88
C GLY A 166 -5.26 2.24 -8.20
N LEU A 167 -4.94 3.15 -9.12
CA LEU A 167 -5.58 3.24 -10.45
C LEU A 167 -4.83 2.50 -11.56
N LEU A 168 -3.68 1.87 -11.24
CA LEU A 168 -2.85 1.09 -12.17
C LEU A 168 -2.94 -0.40 -11.88
#